data_ab07b9945a64db8046050922e016d54e
#
_entry.id   ab07b9945a64db8046050922e016d54e
#
_cell.length_a   1.000
_cell.length_b   1.000
_cell.length_c   1.000
_cell.angle_alpha   90.00
_cell.angle_beta   90.00
_cell.angle_gamma   90.00
#
_symmetry.space_group_name_H-M   'P 1'
#
loop_
_entity.id
_entity.type
_entity.pdbx_description
1 polymer ?
#
loop_
_entity_poly.entity_id
_entity_poly.type
_entity_poly.pdbx_seq_one_letter_code
_entity_poly.pdbx_strand_id
1 'polypeptide(L)'
;ILYSLLTTAVMGGLSGACAAINDGDAESFFRFYFSVILLYVVYLVIANLLRKIFLPPVFKDFQLYNWMRLFMIFLFVTIFLIVSRLFVNEAILVILLTIIPGISFFVLYNYYLLYRNKLKGNIKTYRWFLWGLMTIIFLVFVIISAENNVPEIMLLGLGMIATLIFIVFPISNIVFGKYEDYIGKIDVLSLQVNQSSANLSFLRSQINPHFLFNALNTLYGAALMENAEKTSDGIQKLGDMMRFMLHENQMDKIPLTREVDYLRNYLDLQMLRFKNESNLNVEIKISDQICEGSIAPMLLIPFVENAFKHGISTKSKSWIKINLRCLQGSVHLDVVNSIHPKKQTEDPRDESGIGLENVKSRLAHFYPQKHNLTIVANDTEHFVHLSVQLS
;
A
#
# COMPACT_ATOMS: atom_id res chain seq x y z
N ILE A 1 3.37 -13.00 13.65
CA ILE A 1 3.53 -13.64 14.97
C ILE A 1 3.47 -15.16 14.84
N LEU A 2 2.41 -15.77 14.26
CA LEU A 2 2.27 -17.24 14.15
C LEU A 2 3.42 -17.87 13.35
N TYR A 3 3.81 -17.27 12.22
CA TYR A 3 4.91 -17.74 11.38
C TYR A 3 6.26 -17.68 12.13
N SER A 4 6.50 -16.63 12.88
CA SER A 4 7.74 -16.49 13.65
C SER A 4 7.80 -17.42 14.85
N LEU A 5 6.68 -17.74 15.49
CA LEU A 5 6.61 -18.76 16.54
C LEU A 5 6.89 -20.16 15.97
N LEU A 6 6.33 -20.47 14.80
CA LEU A 6 6.53 -21.77 14.13
C LEU A 6 8.01 -21.96 13.75
N THR A 7 8.62 -20.93 13.13
CA THR A 7 10.05 -20.99 12.77
C THR A 7 10.94 -21.14 14.00
N THR A 8 10.63 -20.49 15.10
CA THR A 8 11.40 -20.60 16.35
C THR A 8 11.26 -21.98 16.97
N ALA A 9 10.06 -22.56 16.97
CA ALA A 9 9.84 -23.92 17.45
C ALA A 9 10.61 -24.97 16.63
N VAL A 10 10.63 -24.82 15.29
CA VAL A 10 11.40 -25.71 14.39
C VAL A 10 12.90 -25.55 14.63
N MET A 11 13.41 -24.33 14.69
CA MET A 11 14.84 -24.07 14.95
C MET A 11 15.28 -24.54 16.33
N GLY A 12 14.42 -24.35 17.36
CA GLY A 12 14.67 -24.88 18.69
C GLY A 12 14.71 -26.40 18.72
N GLY A 13 13.78 -27.05 18.01
CA GLY A 13 13.75 -28.50 17.88
C GLY A 13 15.01 -29.07 17.18
N LEU A 14 15.45 -28.45 16.07
CA LEU A 14 16.66 -28.84 15.36
C LEU A 14 17.91 -28.65 16.22
N SER A 15 18.03 -27.52 16.93
CA SER A 15 19.21 -27.28 17.79
C SER A 15 19.23 -28.22 19.00
N GLY A 16 18.06 -28.49 19.59
CA GLY A 16 17.94 -29.47 20.67
C GLY A 16 18.30 -30.89 20.23
N ALA A 17 17.86 -31.31 19.04
CA ALA A 17 18.23 -32.60 18.46
C ALA A 17 19.76 -32.72 18.23
N CYS A 18 20.39 -31.66 17.69
CA CYS A 18 21.85 -31.64 17.53
C CYS A 18 22.58 -31.75 18.87
N ALA A 19 22.09 -31.06 19.93
CA ALA A 19 22.68 -31.15 21.25
C ALA A 19 22.51 -32.54 21.87
N ALA A 20 21.34 -33.15 21.78
CA ALA A 20 21.07 -34.48 22.26
C ALA A 20 21.94 -35.55 21.57
N ILE A 21 22.19 -35.41 20.25
CA ILE A 21 23.08 -36.28 19.51
C ILE A 21 24.53 -36.13 19.97
N ASN A 22 24.97 -34.89 20.27
CA ASN A 22 26.35 -34.62 20.67
C ASN A 22 26.62 -35.05 22.13
N ASP A 23 25.68 -34.79 23.03
CA ASP A 23 25.84 -35.06 24.48
C ASP A 23 25.28 -36.43 24.89
N GLY A 24 24.53 -37.09 24.02
CA GLY A 24 23.99 -38.44 24.21
C GLY A 24 22.85 -38.54 25.23
N ASP A 25 22.22 -37.38 25.61
CA ASP A 25 21.16 -37.34 26.60
C ASP A 25 19.95 -36.49 26.17
N ALA A 26 18.76 -36.91 26.63
CA ALA A 26 17.51 -36.21 26.32
C ALA A 26 17.36 -34.91 27.13
N GLU A 27 18.07 -34.74 28.22
CA GLU A 27 18.01 -33.51 29.04
C GLU A 27 18.62 -32.34 28.31
N SER A 28 19.68 -32.57 27.55
CA SER A 28 20.30 -31.59 26.67
C SER A 28 19.32 -31.07 25.62
N PHE A 29 18.49 -31.96 25.01
CA PHE A 29 17.44 -31.54 24.09
C PHE A 29 16.49 -30.51 24.69
N PHE A 30 15.92 -30.82 25.83
CA PHE A 30 14.96 -29.92 26.49
C PHE A 30 15.60 -28.60 26.94
N ARG A 31 16.81 -28.64 27.48
CA ARG A 31 17.56 -27.46 27.90
C ARG A 31 17.77 -26.48 26.75
N PHE A 32 18.18 -26.97 25.59
CA PHE A 32 18.38 -26.16 24.38
C PHE A 32 17.06 -25.65 23.81
N TYR A 33 16.07 -26.51 23.70
CA TYR A 33 14.75 -26.16 23.17
C TYR A 33 14.11 -25.01 23.97
N PHE A 34 14.05 -25.13 25.30
CA PHE A 34 13.51 -24.10 26.16
C PHE A 34 14.35 -22.82 26.18
N SER A 35 15.67 -22.92 26.09
CA SER A 35 16.55 -21.74 26.00
C SER A 35 16.27 -20.93 24.74
N VAL A 36 16.08 -21.58 23.59
CA VAL A 36 15.74 -20.91 22.32
C VAL A 36 14.38 -20.20 22.43
N ILE A 37 13.37 -20.86 22.97
CA ILE A 37 12.04 -20.27 23.15
C ILE A 37 12.12 -19.07 24.11
N LEU A 38 12.76 -19.20 25.25
CA LEU A 38 12.89 -18.12 26.23
C LEU A 38 13.60 -16.91 25.66
N LEU A 39 14.72 -17.10 24.99
CA LEU A 39 15.47 -16.03 24.35
C LEU A 39 14.67 -15.34 23.25
N TYR A 40 13.88 -16.10 22.49
CA TYR A 40 13.01 -15.52 21.45
C TYR A 40 11.87 -14.70 22.06
N VAL A 41 11.27 -15.14 23.15
CA VAL A 41 10.25 -14.35 23.88
C VAL A 41 10.86 -13.05 24.39
N VAL A 42 12.05 -13.10 25.00
CA VAL A 42 12.77 -11.90 25.46
C VAL A 42 13.05 -10.96 24.28
N TYR A 43 13.52 -11.49 23.13
CA TYR A 43 13.71 -10.72 21.90
C TYR A 43 12.41 -10.02 21.47
N LEU A 44 11.26 -10.74 21.44
CA LEU A 44 9.98 -10.16 21.03
C LEU A 44 9.54 -9.02 21.98
N VAL A 45 9.72 -9.20 23.28
CA VAL A 45 9.38 -8.18 24.29
C VAL A 45 10.24 -6.93 24.07
N ILE A 46 11.56 -7.09 23.94
CA ILE A 46 12.49 -5.99 23.73
C ILE A 46 12.22 -5.31 22.38
N ALA A 47 12.03 -6.07 21.31
CA ALA A 47 11.71 -5.53 19.99
C ALA A 47 10.40 -4.73 19.98
N ASN A 48 9.39 -5.17 20.75
CA ASN A 48 8.12 -4.47 20.90
C ASN A 48 8.24 -3.20 21.76
N LEU A 49 9.06 -3.24 22.81
CA LEU A 49 9.38 -2.06 23.62
C LEU A 49 10.14 -1.02 22.79
N LEU A 50 11.17 -1.44 22.06
CA LEU A 50 11.92 -0.57 21.17
C LEU A 50 11.03 0.02 20.08
N ARG A 51 10.12 -0.78 19.51
CA ARG A 51 9.12 -0.30 18.56
C ARG A 51 8.22 0.77 19.16
N LYS A 52 7.76 0.61 20.39
CA LYS A 52 6.92 1.62 21.10
C LYS A 52 7.70 2.90 21.42
N ILE A 53 8.98 2.78 21.79
CA ILE A 53 9.82 3.91 22.19
C ILE A 53 10.32 4.69 20.97
N PHE A 54 10.74 3.98 19.89
CA PHE A 54 11.41 4.57 18.73
C PHE A 54 10.53 4.72 17.48
N LEU A 55 9.25 4.28 17.51
CA LEU A 55 8.27 4.46 16.44
C LEU A 55 7.02 5.29 16.85
N PRO A 56 7.10 6.34 17.66
CA PRO A 56 6.11 7.40 17.53
C PRO A 56 6.34 8.08 16.17
N PRO A 57 5.28 8.69 15.57
CA PRO A 57 5.30 9.19 14.18
C PRO A 57 6.29 10.32 13.89
N VAL A 58 7.15 10.67 14.83
CA VAL A 58 8.15 11.74 14.77
C VAL A 58 9.55 11.24 14.37
N PHE A 59 9.82 9.93 14.40
CA PHE A 59 11.17 9.43 14.11
C PHE A 59 11.34 9.10 12.63
N LYS A 60 11.98 10.03 11.92
CA LYS A 60 12.53 9.84 10.56
C LYS A 60 13.69 8.83 10.50
N ASP A 61 14.13 8.26 11.61
CA ASP A 61 15.29 7.36 11.68
C ASP A 61 14.86 5.88 11.72
N PHE A 62 14.15 5.44 10.65
CA PHE A 62 13.92 4.01 10.37
C PHE A 62 15.22 3.18 10.35
N GLN A 63 16.35 3.82 10.05
CA GLN A 63 17.68 3.21 10.08
C GLN A 63 18.13 2.84 11.49
N LEU A 64 18.01 3.76 12.46
CA LEU A 64 18.40 3.47 13.84
C LEU A 64 17.64 2.26 14.36
N TYR A 65 16.34 2.17 14.06
CA TYR A 65 15.51 1.03 14.42
C TYR A 65 16.00 -0.28 13.78
N ASN A 66 16.32 -0.27 12.49
CA ASN A 66 16.82 -1.46 11.81
C ASN A 66 18.21 -1.89 12.32
N TRP A 67 19.09 -0.95 12.59
CA TRP A 67 20.41 -1.25 13.18
C TRP A 67 20.28 -1.77 14.61
N MET A 68 19.43 -1.19 15.44
CA MET A 68 19.16 -1.71 16.78
C MET A 68 18.56 -3.11 16.73
N ARG A 69 17.66 -3.38 15.77
CA ARG A 69 17.10 -4.70 15.55
C ARG A 69 18.15 -5.72 15.15
N LEU A 70 19.04 -5.39 14.23
CA LEU A 70 20.16 -6.23 13.84
C LEU A 70 21.11 -6.48 15.01
N PHE A 71 21.42 -5.47 15.80
CA PHE A 71 22.24 -5.59 17.00
C PHE A 71 21.58 -6.51 18.05
N MET A 72 20.27 -6.41 18.23
CA MET A 72 19.53 -7.29 19.15
C MET A 72 19.47 -8.74 18.66
N ILE A 73 19.28 -8.97 17.35
CA ILE A 73 19.36 -10.30 16.74
C ILE A 73 20.75 -10.89 16.98
N PHE A 74 21.78 -10.08 16.79
CA PHE A 74 23.15 -10.48 17.02
C PHE A 74 23.40 -10.83 18.50
N LEU A 75 23.01 -9.97 19.45
CA LEU A 75 23.09 -10.27 20.90
C LEU A 75 22.37 -11.58 21.23
N PHE A 76 21.16 -11.76 20.67
CA PHE A 76 20.40 -12.99 20.86
C PHE A 76 21.15 -14.21 20.36
N VAL A 77 21.69 -14.20 19.14
CA VAL A 77 22.48 -15.32 18.57
C VAL A 77 23.73 -15.58 19.42
N THR A 78 24.41 -14.54 19.84
CA THR A 78 25.64 -14.67 20.65
C THR A 78 25.35 -15.28 22.03
N ILE A 79 24.31 -14.80 22.75
CA ILE A 79 23.90 -15.36 24.03
C ILE A 79 23.46 -16.82 23.86
N PHE A 80 22.71 -17.11 22.77
CA PHE A 80 22.31 -18.48 22.44
C PHE A 80 23.50 -19.39 22.24
N LEU A 81 24.53 -18.96 21.49
CA LEU A 81 25.74 -19.73 21.26
C LEU A 81 26.54 -19.98 22.55
N ILE A 82 26.58 -18.99 23.46
CA ILE A 82 27.21 -19.14 24.79
C ILE A 82 26.46 -20.14 25.66
N VAL A 83 25.12 -20.00 25.76
CA VAL A 83 24.28 -20.86 26.58
C VAL A 83 24.26 -22.29 26.07
N SER A 84 24.29 -22.46 24.75
CA SER A 84 24.26 -23.76 24.10
C SER A 84 25.56 -24.55 24.19
N ARG A 85 26.64 -23.96 24.68
CA ARG A 85 27.97 -24.58 24.71
C ARG A 85 28.38 -25.28 23.40
N LEU A 86 27.77 -24.85 22.27
CA LEU A 86 28.01 -25.40 20.94
C LEU A 86 29.44 -25.13 20.43
N PHE A 87 30.17 -24.22 21.08
CA PHE A 87 31.55 -23.88 20.72
C PHE A 87 32.51 -24.45 21.75
N VAL A 88 33.21 -25.44 21.31
CA VAL A 88 34.37 -26.05 22.04
C VAL A 88 35.58 -25.12 21.98
N ASN A 89 35.60 -24.13 21.05
CA ASN A 89 36.78 -23.30 20.80
C ASN A 89 36.54 -21.87 21.31
N GLU A 90 37.17 -21.51 22.42
CA GLU A 90 37.10 -20.16 23.03
C GLU A 90 37.48 -19.03 22.06
N ALA A 91 38.39 -19.30 21.11
CA ALA A 91 38.80 -18.31 20.12
C ALA A 91 37.65 -17.90 19.18
N ILE A 92 36.77 -18.81 18.76
CA ILE A 92 35.61 -18.52 17.93
C ILE A 92 34.60 -17.68 18.72
N LEU A 93 34.41 -17.97 19.98
CA LEU A 93 33.51 -17.23 20.87
C LEU A 93 34.00 -15.78 21.08
N VAL A 94 35.30 -15.58 21.29
CA VAL A 94 35.93 -14.25 21.41
C VAL A 94 35.78 -13.47 20.09
N ILE A 95 36.02 -14.10 18.94
CA ILE A 95 35.85 -13.47 17.62
C ILE A 95 34.40 -13.00 17.42
N LEU A 96 33.42 -13.84 17.70
CA LEU A 96 32.01 -13.50 17.57
C LEU A 96 31.60 -12.38 18.53
N LEU A 97 32.02 -12.42 19.79
CA LEU A 97 31.71 -11.42 20.81
C LEU A 97 32.36 -10.05 20.55
N THR A 98 33.49 -10.00 19.86
CA THR A 98 34.24 -8.75 19.62
C THR A 98 34.04 -8.18 18.23
N ILE A 99 34.13 -9.00 17.17
CA ILE A 99 34.10 -8.51 15.78
C ILE A 99 32.74 -7.97 15.40
N ILE A 100 31.67 -8.70 15.66
CA ILE A 100 30.35 -8.29 15.17
C ILE A 100 29.79 -7.04 15.92
N PRO A 101 29.86 -6.94 17.27
CA PRO A 101 29.54 -5.68 17.96
C PRO A 101 30.45 -4.55 17.51
N GLY A 102 31.73 -4.82 17.32
CA GLY A 102 32.71 -3.83 16.82
C GLY A 102 32.34 -3.27 15.46
N ILE A 103 31.98 -4.12 14.51
CA ILE A 103 31.50 -3.70 13.18
C ILE A 103 30.19 -2.91 13.30
N SER A 104 29.22 -3.37 14.09
CA SER A 104 27.95 -2.68 14.28
C SER A 104 28.14 -1.30 14.90
N PHE A 105 28.95 -1.21 15.94
CA PHE A 105 29.31 0.07 16.57
C PHE A 105 30.03 0.99 15.58
N PHE A 106 30.97 0.45 14.82
CA PHE A 106 31.70 1.20 13.81
C PHE A 106 30.80 1.76 12.70
N VAL A 107 29.83 0.98 12.21
CA VAL A 107 28.87 1.43 11.21
C VAL A 107 28.00 2.55 11.76
N LEU A 108 27.50 2.43 13.01
CA LEU A 108 26.74 3.48 13.67
C LEU A 108 27.59 4.74 13.88
N TYR A 109 28.83 4.58 14.34
CA TYR A 109 29.77 5.68 14.52
C TYR A 109 30.03 6.42 13.20
N ASN A 110 30.32 5.66 12.12
CA ASN A 110 30.56 6.20 10.80
C ASN A 110 29.35 6.97 10.25
N TYR A 111 28.14 6.42 10.39
CA TYR A 111 26.93 7.07 9.92
C TYR A 111 26.61 8.35 10.72
N TYR A 112 26.50 8.26 12.04
CA TYR A 112 26.03 9.38 12.87
C TYR A 112 27.09 10.46 13.10
N LEU A 113 28.32 10.06 13.36
CA LEU A 113 29.37 11.01 13.74
C LEU A 113 30.22 11.49 12.54
N LEU A 114 30.48 10.63 11.57
CA LEU A 114 31.26 11.02 10.41
C LEU A 114 30.39 11.50 9.25
N TYR A 115 29.57 10.63 8.68
CA TYR A 115 28.80 10.94 7.47
C TYR A 115 27.81 12.09 7.68
N ARG A 116 26.98 12.03 8.71
CA ARG A 116 25.98 13.06 9.02
C ARG A 116 26.57 14.42 9.35
N ASN A 117 27.71 14.48 10.06
CA ASN A 117 28.40 15.74 10.30
C ASN A 117 29.04 16.32 9.03
N LYS A 118 29.54 15.47 8.14
CA LYS A 118 30.04 15.90 6.82
C LYS A 118 28.90 16.49 5.98
N LEU A 119 27.73 15.84 5.91
CA LEU A 119 26.53 16.34 5.21
C LEU A 119 26.06 17.70 5.76
N LYS A 120 26.06 17.87 7.09
CA LYS A 120 25.67 19.14 7.75
C LYS A 120 26.71 20.25 7.61
N GLY A 121 27.81 20.02 6.91
CA GLY A 121 28.90 21.00 6.76
C GLY A 121 29.77 21.22 8.02
N ASN A 122 29.59 20.41 9.06
CA ASN A 122 30.37 20.48 10.31
C ASN A 122 31.73 19.78 10.14
N ILE A 123 32.58 20.32 9.26
CA ILE A 123 33.87 19.74 8.90
C ILE A 123 34.83 19.64 10.11
N LYS A 124 34.75 20.59 11.06
CA LYS A 124 35.59 20.55 12.28
C LYS A 124 35.21 19.31 13.14
N THR A 125 33.95 19.13 13.40
CA THR A 125 33.41 17.97 14.19
C THR A 125 33.73 16.65 13.50
N TYR A 126 33.51 16.58 12.19
CA TYR A 126 33.87 15.41 11.38
C TYR A 126 35.36 15.04 11.53
N ARG A 127 36.29 16.02 11.35
CA ARG A 127 37.73 15.77 11.49
C ARG A 127 38.09 15.31 12.90
N TRP A 128 37.49 15.89 13.92
CA TRP A 128 37.77 15.53 15.31
C TRP A 128 37.40 14.06 15.60
N PHE A 129 36.20 13.63 15.17
CA PHE A 129 35.80 12.25 15.33
C PHE A 129 36.64 11.29 14.48
N LEU A 130 36.98 11.65 13.25
CA LEU A 130 37.81 10.82 12.38
C LEU A 130 39.21 10.59 13.00
N TRP A 131 39.88 11.66 13.37
CA TRP A 131 41.24 11.57 13.99
C TRP A 131 41.20 10.90 15.35
N GLY A 132 40.18 11.16 16.17
CA GLY A 132 39.97 10.48 17.46
C GLY A 132 39.89 8.97 17.30
N LEU A 133 39.06 8.48 16.35
CA LEU A 133 38.96 7.05 16.05
C LEU A 133 40.30 6.45 15.61
N MET A 134 41.03 7.12 14.69
CA MET A 134 42.31 6.62 14.21
C MET A 134 43.36 6.58 15.33
N THR A 135 43.38 7.59 16.22
CA THR A 135 44.29 7.63 17.37
C THR A 135 43.99 6.50 18.36
N ILE A 136 42.68 6.23 18.64
CA ILE A 136 42.31 5.14 19.54
C ILE A 136 42.74 3.79 18.99
N ILE A 137 42.46 3.52 17.70
CA ILE A 137 42.90 2.30 17.06
C ILE A 137 44.42 2.12 17.13
N PHE A 138 45.15 3.17 16.77
CA PHE A 138 46.61 3.13 16.82
C PHE A 138 47.14 2.84 18.23
N LEU A 139 46.64 3.52 19.26
CA LEU A 139 47.05 3.31 20.67
C LEU A 139 46.76 1.90 21.13
N VAL A 140 45.61 1.32 20.78
CA VAL A 140 45.25 -0.08 21.12
C VAL A 140 46.31 -1.05 20.56
N PHE A 141 46.70 -0.89 19.31
CA PHE A 141 47.70 -1.76 18.68
C PHE A 141 49.10 -1.55 19.25
N VAL A 142 49.45 -0.31 19.64
CA VAL A 142 50.73 0.00 20.33
C VAL A 142 50.76 -0.71 21.69
N ILE A 143 49.71 -0.63 22.50
CA ILE A 143 49.64 -1.28 23.80
C ILE A 143 49.76 -2.81 23.64
N ILE A 144 49.02 -3.42 22.75
CA ILE A 144 49.07 -4.88 22.51
C ILE A 144 50.46 -5.30 22.03
N SER A 145 51.12 -4.50 21.17
CA SER A 145 52.47 -4.77 20.70
C SER A 145 53.51 -4.69 21.82
N ALA A 146 53.35 -3.71 22.72
CA ALA A 146 54.25 -3.55 23.86
C ALA A 146 54.10 -4.67 24.90
N GLU A 147 52.87 -5.10 25.20
CA GLU A 147 52.60 -6.21 26.15
C GLU A 147 53.14 -7.56 25.66
N ASN A 148 53.05 -7.80 24.35
CA ASN A 148 53.46 -9.07 23.77
C ASN A 148 54.91 -9.08 23.24
N ASN A 149 55.62 -7.96 23.28
CA ASN A 149 56.95 -7.75 22.70
C ASN A 149 57.06 -8.16 21.21
N VAL A 150 55.96 -7.94 20.43
CA VAL A 150 55.84 -8.27 19.00
C VAL A 150 55.59 -6.99 18.19
N PRO A 151 56.63 -6.37 17.61
CA PRO A 151 56.48 -5.09 16.91
C PRO A 151 55.68 -5.19 15.61
N GLU A 152 55.54 -6.38 15.05
CA GLU A 152 54.74 -6.65 13.83
C GLU A 152 53.25 -6.34 14.04
N ILE A 153 52.76 -6.35 15.28
CA ILE A 153 51.39 -6.01 15.62
C ILE A 153 51.09 -4.53 15.28
N MET A 154 52.05 -3.64 15.39
CA MET A 154 51.92 -2.23 14.97
C MET A 154 51.64 -2.12 13.45
N LEU A 155 52.27 -2.97 12.62
CA LEU A 155 52.05 -2.99 11.17
C LEU A 155 50.62 -3.41 10.83
N LEU A 156 50.05 -4.36 11.60
CA LEU A 156 48.64 -4.75 11.46
C LEU A 156 47.72 -3.58 11.80
N GLY A 157 47.99 -2.81 12.85
CA GLY A 157 47.22 -1.63 13.21
C GLY A 157 47.25 -0.55 12.11
N LEU A 158 48.41 -0.30 11.52
CA LEU A 158 48.55 0.65 10.40
C LEU A 158 47.82 0.12 9.14
N GLY A 159 47.88 -1.17 8.86
CA GLY A 159 47.12 -1.81 7.78
C GLY A 159 45.60 -1.66 7.97
N MET A 160 45.12 -1.85 9.20
CA MET A 160 43.70 -1.65 9.53
C MET A 160 43.28 -0.20 9.33
N ILE A 161 44.05 0.77 9.78
CA ILE A 161 43.78 2.22 9.57
C ILE A 161 43.73 2.52 8.06
N ALA A 162 44.69 1.99 7.29
CA ALA A 162 44.71 2.18 5.84
C ALA A 162 43.47 1.60 5.17
N THR A 163 43.06 0.39 5.53
CA THR A 163 41.79 -0.24 4.99
C THR A 163 40.56 0.58 5.34
N LEU A 164 40.46 1.13 6.54
CA LEU A 164 39.38 2.01 6.94
C LEU A 164 39.31 3.29 6.07
N ILE A 165 40.45 3.94 5.85
CA ILE A 165 40.51 5.21 5.11
C ILE A 165 40.24 4.98 3.61
N PHE A 166 40.88 3.96 3.00
CA PHE A 166 40.89 3.82 1.55
C PHE A 166 39.74 2.91 1.03
N ILE A 167 39.16 2.05 1.85
CA ILE A 167 38.14 1.10 1.42
C ILE A 167 36.82 1.38 2.14
N VAL A 168 36.79 1.31 3.48
CA VAL A 168 35.53 1.30 4.24
C VAL A 168 34.83 2.66 4.19
N PHE A 169 35.53 3.77 4.45
CA PHE A 169 34.91 5.08 4.42
C PHE A 169 34.41 5.53 3.03
N PRO A 170 35.14 5.34 1.93
CA PRO A 170 34.62 5.65 0.60
C PRO A 170 33.37 4.82 0.25
N ILE A 171 33.42 3.51 0.48
CA ILE A 171 32.27 2.63 0.19
C ILE A 171 31.06 3.01 1.05
N SER A 172 31.25 3.24 2.36
CA SER A 172 30.17 3.61 3.25
C SER A 172 29.55 4.95 2.87
N ASN A 173 30.34 5.94 2.44
CA ASN A 173 29.82 7.22 1.96
C ASN A 173 28.95 7.08 0.71
N ILE A 174 29.32 6.19 -0.23
CA ILE A 174 28.51 5.90 -1.41
C ILE A 174 27.19 5.23 -1.01
N VAL A 175 27.25 4.24 -0.11
CA VAL A 175 26.07 3.51 0.37
C VAL A 175 25.12 4.45 1.12
N PHE A 176 25.64 5.24 2.04
CA PHE A 176 24.84 6.21 2.81
C PHE A 176 24.24 7.29 1.91
N GLY A 177 25.01 7.79 0.91
CA GLY A 177 24.52 8.75 -0.08
C GLY A 177 23.33 8.21 -0.87
N LYS A 178 23.44 7.01 -1.42
CA LYS A 178 22.32 6.37 -2.14
C LYS A 178 21.11 6.16 -1.26
N TYR A 179 21.31 5.85 0.00
CA TYR A 179 20.22 5.65 0.94
C TYR A 179 19.49 6.97 1.28
N GLU A 180 20.21 8.06 1.54
CA GLU A 180 19.62 9.39 1.78
C GLU A 180 18.82 9.85 0.57
N ASP A 181 19.35 9.65 -0.65
CA ASP A 181 18.63 9.94 -1.90
C ASP A 181 17.33 9.13 -2.01
N TYR A 182 17.37 7.85 -1.63
CA TYR A 182 16.20 6.97 -1.66
C TYR A 182 15.12 7.43 -0.65
N ILE A 183 15.52 7.74 0.58
CA ILE A 183 14.61 8.28 1.60
C ILE A 183 14.05 9.64 1.18
N GLY A 184 14.87 10.53 0.62
CA GLY A 184 14.42 11.82 0.10
C GLY A 184 13.35 11.67 -0.99
N LYS A 185 13.49 10.68 -1.89
CA LYS A 185 12.48 10.39 -2.91
C LYS A 185 11.16 9.88 -2.29
N ILE A 186 11.23 9.02 -1.28
CA ILE A 186 10.03 8.54 -0.57
C ILE A 186 9.31 9.70 0.12
N ASP A 187 10.03 10.60 0.79
CA ASP A 187 9.45 11.77 1.44
C ASP A 187 8.74 12.69 0.43
N VAL A 188 9.37 12.96 -0.72
CA VAL A 188 8.78 13.77 -1.80
C VAL A 188 7.52 13.10 -2.36
N LEU A 189 7.56 11.80 -2.63
CA LEU A 189 6.38 11.05 -3.11
C LEU A 189 5.25 11.08 -2.09
N SER A 190 5.54 10.91 -0.81
CA SER A 190 4.55 10.97 0.26
C SER A 190 3.88 12.35 0.36
N LEU A 191 4.66 13.42 0.21
CA LEU A 191 4.15 14.79 0.17
C LEU A 191 3.26 15.02 -1.07
N GLN A 192 3.65 14.53 -2.23
CA GLN A 192 2.85 14.63 -3.46
C GLN A 192 1.50 13.89 -3.34
N VAL A 193 1.50 12.68 -2.78
CA VAL A 193 0.28 11.91 -2.52
C VAL A 193 -0.64 12.65 -1.55
N ASN A 194 -0.09 13.18 -0.45
CA ASN A 194 -0.85 13.94 0.54
C ASN A 194 -1.43 15.24 -0.07
N GLN A 195 -0.65 15.94 -0.88
CA GLN A 195 -1.10 17.16 -1.57
C GLN A 195 -2.19 16.87 -2.60
N SER A 196 -2.04 15.79 -3.37
CA SER A 196 -3.07 15.34 -4.32
C SER A 196 -4.36 14.97 -3.61
N SER A 197 -4.26 14.22 -2.51
CA SER A 197 -5.41 13.87 -1.66
C SER A 197 -6.10 15.09 -1.07
N ALA A 198 -5.34 16.07 -0.56
CA ALA A 198 -5.87 17.32 -0.03
C ALA A 198 -6.57 18.15 -1.12
N ASN A 199 -5.97 18.24 -2.31
CA ASN A 199 -6.57 18.95 -3.45
C ASN A 199 -7.89 18.30 -3.89
N LEU A 200 -7.93 16.96 -3.98
CA LEU A 200 -9.18 16.24 -4.28
C LEU A 200 -10.26 16.48 -3.21
N SER A 201 -9.88 16.48 -1.93
CA SER A 201 -10.79 16.78 -0.83
C SER A 201 -11.30 18.22 -0.90
N PHE A 202 -10.41 19.18 -1.21
CA PHE A 202 -10.78 20.58 -1.40
C PHE A 202 -11.74 20.78 -2.58
N LEU A 203 -11.46 20.20 -3.74
CA LEU A 203 -12.36 20.27 -4.90
C LEU A 203 -13.74 19.66 -4.60
N ARG A 204 -13.79 18.56 -3.86
CA ARG A 204 -15.07 17.97 -3.39
C ARG A 204 -15.82 18.87 -2.42
N SER A 205 -15.12 19.58 -1.54
CA SER A 205 -15.74 20.50 -0.57
C SER A 205 -16.33 21.76 -1.22
N GLN A 206 -15.90 22.13 -2.42
CA GLN A 206 -16.47 23.25 -3.18
C GLN A 206 -17.92 23.01 -3.59
N ILE A 207 -18.34 21.75 -3.74
CA ILE A 207 -19.74 21.39 -3.86
C ILE A 207 -20.29 21.35 -2.45
N ASN A 208 -21.06 22.37 -2.04
CA ASN A 208 -21.72 22.35 -0.74
C ASN A 208 -22.92 21.38 -0.77
N PRO A 209 -22.78 20.14 -0.22
CA PRO A 209 -23.85 19.14 -0.31
C PRO A 209 -25.13 19.62 0.37
N HIS A 210 -24.98 20.31 1.48
CA HIS A 210 -26.10 20.79 2.26
C HIS A 210 -26.93 21.84 1.50
N PHE A 211 -26.28 22.79 0.82
CA PHE A 211 -26.98 23.76 -0.02
C PHE A 211 -27.76 23.07 -1.13
N LEU A 212 -27.16 22.09 -1.77
CA LEU A 212 -27.76 21.38 -2.88
C LEU A 212 -28.95 20.52 -2.45
N PHE A 213 -28.85 19.81 -1.32
CA PHE A 213 -29.99 19.10 -0.74
C PHE A 213 -31.11 20.05 -0.31
N ASN A 214 -30.82 21.22 0.27
CA ASN A 214 -31.83 22.19 0.65
C ASN A 214 -32.55 22.76 -0.58
N ALA A 215 -31.82 23.05 -1.66
CA ALA A 215 -32.40 23.49 -2.91
C ALA A 215 -33.34 22.43 -3.51
N LEU A 216 -32.91 21.16 -3.57
CA LEU A 216 -33.76 20.07 -4.05
C LEU A 216 -34.99 19.86 -3.18
N ASN A 217 -34.86 19.93 -1.85
CA ASN A 217 -36.01 19.81 -0.95
C ASN A 217 -37.01 20.97 -1.13
N THR A 218 -36.55 22.18 -1.38
CA THR A 218 -37.39 23.32 -1.68
C THR A 218 -38.17 23.13 -2.98
N LEU A 219 -37.46 22.65 -4.04
CA LEU A 219 -38.10 22.37 -5.32
C LEU A 219 -39.10 21.19 -5.23
N TYR A 220 -38.75 20.17 -4.44
CA TYR A 220 -39.64 19.04 -4.14
C TYR A 220 -40.96 19.54 -3.48
N GLY A 221 -40.83 20.38 -2.44
CA GLY A 221 -41.99 20.95 -1.77
C GLY A 221 -42.87 21.84 -2.69
N ALA A 222 -42.23 22.63 -3.56
CA ALA A 222 -42.96 23.42 -4.56
C ALA A 222 -43.72 22.55 -5.55
N ALA A 223 -43.07 21.49 -6.08
CA ALA A 223 -43.69 20.54 -7.00
C ALA A 223 -44.90 19.82 -6.38
N LEU A 224 -44.81 19.46 -5.08
CA LEU A 224 -45.96 18.88 -4.36
C LEU A 224 -47.13 19.87 -4.22
N MET A 225 -46.85 21.13 -3.90
CA MET A 225 -47.90 22.16 -3.81
C MET A 225 -48.59 22.43 -5.14
N GLU A 226 -47.86 22.27 -6.25
CA GLU A 226 -48.40 22.41 -7.60
C GLU A 226 -49.09 21.12 -8.11
N ASN A 227 -49.16 20.05 -7.31
CA ASN A 227 -49.64 18.71 -7.69
C ASN A 227 -48.88 18.12 -8.89
N ALA A 228 -47.59 18.49 -9.02
CA ALA A 228 -46.71 18.02 -10.11
C ALA A 228 -46.00 16.72 -9.70
N GLU A 229 -46.75 15.62 -9.55
CA GLU A 229 -46.25 14.32 -9.04
C GLU A 229 -45.00 13.80 -9.78
N LYS A 230 -44.97 13.94 -11.12
CA LYS A 230 -43.79 13.50 -11.90
C LYS A 230 -42.55 14.32 -11.63
N THR A 231 -42.73 15.63 -11.39
CA THR A 231 -41.62 16.52 -11.08
C THR A 231 -41.10 16.27 -9.67
N SER A 232 -42.00 16.06 -8.70
CA SER A 232 -41.58 15.73 -7.34
C SER A 232 -40.83 14.38 -7.26
N ASP A 233 -41.35 13.36 -7.93
CA ASP A 233 -40.65 12.03 -8.03
C ASP A 233 -39.26 12.17 -8.67
N GLY A 234 -39.13 12.93 -9.77
CA GLY A 234 -37.85 13.19 -10.41
C GLY A 234 -36.86 13.93 -9.51
N ILE A 235 -37.31 14.93 -8.74
CA ILE A 235 -36.48 15.67 -7.79
C ILE A 235 -36.01 14.76 -6.66
N GLN A 236 -36.87 13.88 -6.14
CA GLN A 236 -36.52 12.92 -5.10
C GLN A 236 -35.45 11.95 -5.60
N LYS A 237 -35.62 11.36 -6.78
CA LYS A 237 -34.63 10.47 -7.39
C LYS A 237 -33.29 11.14 -7.63
N LEU A 238 -33.28 12.40 -8.07
CA LEU A 238 -32.08 13.19 -8.22
C LEU A 238 -31.37 13.40 -6.86
N GLY A 239 -32.13 13.68 -5.80
CA GLY A 239 -31.60 13.80 -4.43
C GLY A 239 -30.95 12.52 -3.95
N ASP A 240 -31.59 11.36 -4.18
CA ASP A 240 -31.03 10.04 -3.80
C ASP A 240 -29.75 9.70 -4.58
N MET A 241 -29.73 10.00 -5.89
CA MET A 241 -28.52 9.82 -6.71
C MET A 241 -27.38 10.71 -6.23
N MET A 242 -27.64 11.94 -5.87
CA MET A 242 -26.63 12.84 -5.31
C MET A 242 -26.09 12.33 -3.97
N ARG A 243 -26.97 11.81 -3.10
CA ARG A 243 -26.57 11.22 -1.82
C ARG A 243 -25.65 10.03 -2.04
N PHE A 244 -25.97 9.17 -2.98
CA PHE A 244 -25.11 8.04 -3.38
C PHE A 244 -23.73 8.52 -3.85
N MET A 245 -23.66 9.50 -4.76
CA MET A 245 -22.38 10.02 -5.27
C MET A 245 -21.50 10.64 -4.18
N LEU A 246 -22.11 11.32 -3.19
CA LEU A 246 -21.35 12.01 -2.13
C LEU A 246 -20.86 11.07 -1.03
N HIS A 247 -21.57 9.99 -0.74
CA HIS A 247 -21.28 9.11 0.38
C HIS A 247 -20.79 7.72 -0.06
N GLU A 248 -21.55 7.04 -0.91
CA GLU A 248 -21.30 5.63 -1.22
C GLU A 248 -20.18 5.43 -2.25
N ASN A 249 -20.00 6.37 -3.16
CA ASN A 249 -18.89 6.33 -4.12
C ASN A 249 -17.47 6.39 -3.50
N GLN A 250 -17.40 6.71 -2.19
CA GLN A 250 -16.12 6.76 -1.45
C GLN A 250 -15.77 5.43 -0.76
N MET A 251 -16.70 4.48 -0.76
CA MET A 251 -16.50 3.16 -0.16
C MET A 251 -15.78 2.23 -1.13
N ASP A 252 -15.01 1.29 -0.60
CA ASP A 252 -14.39 0.25 -1.44
C ASP A 252 -15.44 -0.67 -2.06
N LYS A 253 -16.46 -1.02 -1.29
CA LYS A 253 -17.61 -1.85 -1.72
C LYS A 253 -18.90 -1.42 -1.06
N ILE A 254 -20.01 -1.59 -1.78
CA ILE A 254 -21.37 -1.33 -1.34
C ILE A 254 -22.25 -2.56 -1.61
N PRO A 255 -23.38 -2.76 -0.92
CA PRO A 255 -24.35 -3.76 -1.30
C PRO A 255 -24.80 -3.58 -2.77
N LEU A 256 -24.91 -4.69 -3.52
CA LEU A 256 -25.34 -4.63 -4.93
C LEU A 256 -26.71 -3.93 -5.08
N THR A 257 -27.61 -4.08 -4.10
CA THR A 257 -28.91 -3.41 -4.09
C THR A 257 -28.79 -1.90 -4.24
N ARG A 258 -27.80 -1.26 -3.56
CA ARG A 258 -27.56 0.18 -3.63
C ARG A 258 -27.11 0.63 -5.01
N GLU A 259 -26.22 -0.13 -5.67
CA GLU A 259 -25.77 0.14 -7.05
C GLU A 259 -26.96 -0.01 -8.03
N VAL A 260 -27.80 -1.02 -7.83
CA VAL A 260 -29.00 -1.24 -8.66
C VAL A 260 -30.05 -0.15 -8.43
N ASP A 261 -30.27 0.29 -7.19
CA ASP A 261 -31.19 1.42 -6.89
C ASP A 261 -30.73 2.71 -7.56
N TYR A 262 -29.41 2.99 -7.52
CA TYR A 262 -28.83 4.11 -8.24
C TYR A 262 -29.08 4.00 -9.77
N LEU A 263 -28.87 2.80 -10.33
CA LEU A 263 -29.10 2.53 -11.75
C LEU A 263 -30.58 2.75 -12.12
N ARG A 264 -31.51 2.25 -11.30
CA ARG A 264 -32.96 2.45 -11.51
C ARG A 264 -33.34 3.93 -11.48
N ASN A 265 -32.89 4.67 -10.49
CA ASN A 265 -33.13 6.11 -10.39
C ASN A 265 -32.60 6.89 -11.61
N TYR A 266 -31.40 6.52 -12.09
CA TYR A 266 -30.83 7.09 -13.31
C TYR A 266 -31.70 6.78 -14.54
N LEU A 267 -32.10 5.54 -14.71
CA LEU A 267 -32.92 5.10 -15.84
C LEU A 267 -34.28 5.82 -15.84
N ASP A 268 -34.93 5.94 -14.69
CA ASP A 268 -36.20 6.65 -14.54
C ASP A 268 -36.07 8.13 -14.92
N LEU A 269 -35.00 8.81 -14.50
CA LEU A 269 -34.74 10.19 -14.88
C LEU A 269 -34.49 10.34 -16.37
N GLN A 270 -33.74 9.43 -17.01
CA GLN A 270 -33.54 9.44 -18.46
C GLN A 270 -34.87 9.19 -19.20
N MET A 271 -35.72 8.29 -18.71
CA MET A 271 -37.04 8.04 -19.32
C MET A 271 -37.98 9.24 -19.21
N LEU A 272 -37.88 10.05 -18.15
CA LEU A 272 -38.60 11.34 -18.06
C LEU A 272 -38.14 12.31 -19.14
N ARG A 273 -36.83 12.38 -19.40
CA ARG A 273 -36.23 13.27 -20.41
C ARG A 273 -36.64 12.90 -21.84
N PHE A 274 -36.69 11.61 -22.13
CA PHE A 274 -36.93 11.11 -23.49
C PHE A 274 -38.37 10.66 -23.76
N LYS A 275 -39.31 10.94 -22.86
CA LYS A 275 -40.70 10.48 -22.94
C LYS A 275 -41.43 10.84 -24.24
N ASN A 276 -41.07 11.97 -24.87
CA ASN A 276 -41.72 12.47 -26.08
C ASN A 276 -40.95 12.15 -27.37
N GLU A 277 -39.86 11.39 -27.28
CA GLU A 277 -39.03 11.05 -28.45
C GLU A 277 -39.57 9.81 -29.16
N SER A 278 -40.37 10.02 -30.22
CA SER A 278 -40.99 8.95 -31.01
C SER A 278 -40.01 8.03 -31.74
N ASN A 279 -38.78 8.50 -31.93
CA ASN A 279 -37.71 7.77 -32.64
C ASN A 279 -36.80 6.95 -31.72
N LEU A 280 -37.06 6.94 -30.42
CA LEU A 280 -36.27 6.20 -29.43
C LEU A 280 -37.05 5.00 -28.85
N ASN A 281 -36.45 3.83 -28.96
CA ASN A 281 -36.96 2.62 -28.30
C ASN A 281 -36.00 2.17 -27.20
N VAL A 282 -36.45 2.20 -25.93
CA VAL A 282 -35.64 1.77 -24.77
C VAL A 282 -36.30 0.54 -24.12
N GLU A 283 -35.53 -0.53 -24.06
CA GLU A 283 -35.95 -1.79 -23.41
C GLU A 283 -35.08 -2.01 -22.16
N ILE A 284 -35.68 -2.01 -20.99
CA ILE A 284 -35.01 -2.19 -19.68
C ILE A 284 -35.52 -3.45 -19.03
N LYS A 285 -34.60 -4.38 -18.74
CA LYS A 285 -34.87 -5.61 -17.99
C LYS A 285 -33.89 -5.68 -16.80
N ILE A 286 -34.42 -5.48 -15.62
CA ILE A 286 -33.66 -5.63 -14.38
C ILE A 286 -34.35 -6.75 -13.59
N SER A 287 -33.59 -7.79 -13.23
CA SER A 287 -34.13 -8.89 -12.44
C SER A 287 -34.66 -8.39 -11.09
N ASP A 288 -35.83 -8.89 -10.70
CA ASP A 288 -36.43 -8.60 -9.39
C ASP A 288 -35.66 -9.29 -8.26
N GLN A 289 -35.04 -10.44 -8.54
CA GLN A 289 -34.13 -11.10 -7.60
C GLN A 289 -32.71 -10.62 -7.80
N ILE A 290 -32.27 -9.76 -6.89
CA ILE A 290 -30.89 -9.25 -6.85
C ILE A 290 -30.06 -10.22 -5.99
N CYS A 291 -28.86 -10.59 -6.47
CA CYS A 291 -27.95 -11.42 -5.71
C CYS A 291 -27.55 -10.70 -4.40
N GLU A 292 -27.44 -11.46 -3.33
CA GLU A 292 -26.77 -10.99 -2.13
C GLU A 292 -25.27 -10.86 -2.41
N GLY A 293 -24.65 -9.77 -1.94
CA GLY A 293 -23.24 -9.52 -2.09
C GLY A 293 -22.90 -8.04 -2.26
N SER A 294 -21.61 -7.75 -2.30
CA SER A 294 -21.09 -6.40 -2.40
C SER A 294 -20.35 -6.18 -3.70
N ILE A 295 -20.49 -4.97 -4.24
CA ILE A 295 -19.86 -4.52 -5.49
C ILE A 295 -19.13 -3.19 -5.26
N ALA A 296 -18.05 -2.93 -6.00
CA ALA A 296 -17.46 -1.59 -6.00
C ALA A 296 -18.45 -0.59 -6.61
N PRO A 297 -18.63 0.59 -6.00
CA PRO A 297 -19.62 1.56 -6.47
C PRO A 297 -19.30 2.09 -7.86
N MET A 298 -20.32 2.53 -8.61
CA MET A 298 -20.18 3.14 -9.95
C MET A 298 -19.53 2.21 -10.99
N LEU A 299 -19.79 0.88 -10.90
CA LEU A 299 -19.31 -0.07 -11.93
C LEU A 299 -20.33 -0.29 -13.06
N LEU A 300 -21.64 -0.25 -12.75
CA LEU A 300 -22.66 -0.54 -13.74
C LEU A 300 -23.05 0.68 -14.56
N ILE A 301 -23.12 1.83 -13.91
CA ILE A 301 -23.68 3.06 -14.48
C ILE A 301 -22.90 3.61 -15.70
N PRO A 302 -21.54 3.58 -15.78
CA PRO A 302 -20.84 4.17 -16.91
C PRO A 302 -21.18 3.55 -18.27
N PHE A 303 -21.53 2.26 -18.30
CA PHE A 303 -21.95 1.58 -19.52
C PHE A 303 -23.33 2.04 -19.98
N VAL A 304 -24.22 2.23 -19.03
CA VAL A 304 -25.59 2.71 -19.29
C VAL A 304 -25.55 4.19 -19.69
N GLU A 305 -24.77 5.00 -18.97
CA GLU A 305 -24.57 6.42 -19.31
C GLU A 305 -24.03 6.59 -20.75
N ASN A 306 -23.04 5.78 -21.14
CA ASN A 306 -22.50 5.79 -22.48
C ASN A 306 -23.57 5.42 -23.53
N ALA A 307 -24.44 4.47 -23.24
CA ALA A 307 -25.53 4.09 -24.16
C ALA A 307 -26.51 5.25 -24.38
N PHE A 308 -26.90 5.98 -23.33
CA PHE A 308 -27.76 7.15 -23.45
C PHE A 308 -27.04 8.35 -24.09
N LYS A 309 -25.74 8.53 -23.85
CA LYS A 309 -24.94 9.63 -24.43
C LYS A 309 -24.71 9.44 -25.91
N HIS A 310 -24.39 8.22 -26.36
CA HIS A 310 -23.93 7.94 -27.72
C HIS A 310 -24.94 7.15 -28.56
N GLY A 311 -25.90 6.50 -27.95
CA GLY A 311 -26.90 5.66 -28.61
C GLY A 311 -28.14 6.41 -29.11
N ILE A 312 -28.29 7.71 -28.84
CA ILE A 312 -29.49 8.47 -29.16
C ILE A 312 -29.21 9.52 -30.22
N SER A 313 -30.09 9.54 -31.24
CA SER A 313 -30.11 10.57 -32.27
C SER A 313 -31.51 11.17 -32.41
N THR A 314 -31.61 12.47 -32.49
CA THR A 314 -32.88 13.18 -32.77
C THR A 314 -33.32 13.08 -34.22
N LYS A 315 -32.44 12.60 -35.12
CA LYS A 315 -32.66 12.55 -36.57
C LYS A 315 -32.95 11.15 -37.13
N SER A 316 -32.53 10.11 -36.40
CA SER A 316 -32.64 8.71 -36.84
C SER A 316 -33.21 7.84 -35.77
N LYS A 317 -33.79 6.70 -36.16
CA LYS A 317 -34.28 5.70 -35.19
C LYS A 317 -33.15 5.23 -34.32
N SER A 318 -33.37 5.30 -33.00
CA SER A 318 -32.42 4.95 -31.99
C SER A 318 -33.00 3.89 -31.05
N TRP A 319 -32.16 3.05 -30.52
CA TRP A 319 -32.62 2.04 -29.56
C TRP A 319 -31.54 1.73 -28.53
N ILE A 320 -31.97 1.42 -27.32
CA ILE A 320 -31.13 1.02 -26.20
C ILE A 320 -31.78 -0.20 -25.54
N LYS A 321 -30.98 -1.26 -25.30
CA LYS A 321 -31.39 -2.43 -24.53
C LYS A 321 -30.48 -2.62 -23.35
N ILE A 322 -31.02 -2.70 -22.15
CA ILE A 322 -30.34 -2.90 -20.91
C ILE A 322 -30.91 -4.12 -20.23
N ASN A 323 -30.04 -5.09 -19.89
CA ASN A 323 -30.43 -6.30 -19.22
C ASN A 323 -29.46 -6.57 -18.05
N LEU A 324 -30.02 -6.54 -16.84
CA LEU A 324 -29.27 -6.82 -15.60
C LEU A 324 -29.82 -8.10 -14.97
N ARG A 325 -28.95 -9.09 -14.80
CA ARG A 325 -29.28 -10.40 -14.26
C ARG A 325 -28.35 -10.81 -13.16
N CYS A 326 -28.85 -11.58 -12.23
CA CYS A 326 -28.08 -12.25 -11.18
C CYS A 326 -28.07 -13.76 -11.44
N LEU A 327 -26.90 -14.35 -11.58
CA LEU A 327 -26.72 -15.79 -11.78
C LEU A 327 -25.51 -16.28 -10.94
N GLN A 328 -25.76 -17.31 -10.13
CA GLN A 328 -24.73 -18.04 -9.38
C GLN A 328 -23.76 -17.11 -8.60
N GLY A 329 -24.29 -16.10 -7.91
CA GLY A 329 -23.46 -15.14 -7.14
C GLY A 329 -22.67 -14.14 -8.00
N SER A 330 -23.01 -14.05 -9.28
CA SER A 330 -22.42 -13.06 -10.21
C SER A 330 -23.50 -12.14 -10.75
N VAL A 331 -23.18 -10.86 -10.90
CA VAL A 331 -24.01 -9.89 -11.60
C VAL A 331 -23.58 -9.83 -13.06
N HIS A 332 -24.54 -9.84 -13.96
CA HIS A 332 -24.36 -9.75 -15.40
C HIS A 332 -25.13 -8.55 -15.93
N LEU A 333 -24.42 -7.64 -16.59
CA LEU A 333 -24.99 -6.48 -17.25
C LEU A 333 -24.71 -6.57 -18.75
N ASP A 334 -25.78 -6.57 -19.55
CA ASP A 334 -25.74 -6.46 -21.00
C ASP A 334 -26.30 -5.08 -21.38
N VAL A 335 -25.55 -4.29 -22.12
CA VAL A 335 -25.98 -2.98 -22.66
C VAL A 335 -25.74 -2.98 -24.15
N VAL A 336 -26.78 -2.75 -24.92
CA VAL A 336 -26.69 -2.64 -26.39
C VAL A 336 -27.37 -1.36 -26.82
N ASN A 337 -26.71 -0.60 -27.69
CA ASN A 337 -27.27 0.64 -28.22
C ASN A 337 -26.92 0.82 -29.69
N SER A 338 -27.79 1.57 -30.40
CA SER A 338 -27.52 2.01 -31.77
C SER A 338 -26.32 2.93 -31.85
N ILE A 339 -25.57 2.89 -32.96
CA ILE A 339 -24.49 3.81 -33.27
C ILE A 339 -24.97 4.79 -34.35
N HIS A 340 -24.62 6.05 -34.18
CA HIS A 340 -24.93 7.10 -35.17
C HIS A 340 -23.63 7.74 -35.64
N PRO A 341 -23.55 8.16 -36.92
CA PRO A 341 -22.36 8.87 -37.46
C PRO A 341 -22.09 10.14 -36.63
N LYS A 342 -20.86 10.27 -36.14
CA LYS A 342 -20.45 11.46 -35.37
C LYS A 342 -20.55 12.71 -36.23
N LYS A 343 -21.16 13.78 -35.73
CA LYS A 343 -21.05 15.10 -36.34
C LYS A 343 -19.61 15.61 -36.17
N GLN A 344 -19.04 16.17 -37.24
CA GLN A 344 -17.71 16.83 -37.25
C GLN A 344 -17.57 18.06 -36.31
N THR A 345 -18.58 18.38 -35.52
CA THR A 345 -18.62 19.57 -34.65
C THR A 345 -18.60 19.25 -33.15
N GLU A 346 -18.24 18.03 -32.76
CA GLU A 346 -18.09 17.74 -31.31
C GLU A 346 -16.77 18.32 -30.79
N ASP A 347 -16.86 19.10 -29.72
CA ASP A 347 -15.74 19.74 -29.01
C ASP A 347 -14.68 18.66 -28.68
N PRO A 348 -13.37 18.86 -29.01
CA PRO A 348 -12.30 17.92 -28.67
C PRO A 348 -12.18 17.60 -27.17
N ARG A 349 -12.90 18.36 -26.33
CA ARG A 349 -12.98 18.17 -24.87
C ARG A 349 -14.03 17.15 -24.43
N ASP A 350 -14.80 16.56 -25.36
CA ASP A 350 -15.73 15.48 -25.03
C ASP A 350 -14.95 14.18 -24.80
N GLU A 351 -14.41 14.05 -23.58
CA GLU A 351 -13.57 12.96 -23.08
C GLU A 351 -14.35 11.64 -22.90
N SER A 352 -14.85 11.11 -24.03
CA SER A 352 -15.65 9.87 -24.05
C SER A 352 -14.88 8.58 -23.66
N GLY A 353 -13.58 8.68 -23.41
CA GLY A 353 -12.72 7.54 -23.03
C GLY A 353 -12.49 7.36 -21.52
N ILE A 354 -12.52 8.44 -20.73
CA ILE A 354 -12.10 8.43 -19.32
C ILE A 354 -13.01 7.55 -18.45
N GLY A 355 -14.31 7.56 -18.69
CA GLY A 355 -15.27 6.76 -17.91
C GLY A 355 -15.03 5.25 -18.03
N LEU A 356 -14.80 4.75 -19.24
CA LEU A 356 -14.54 3.34 -19.49
C LEU A 356 -13.16 2.88 -18.99
N GLU A 357 -12.14 3.71 -19.13
CA GLU A 357 -10.80 3.45 -18.61
C GLU A 357 -10.80 3.35 -17.07
N ASN A 358 -11.54 4.24 -16.40
CA ASN A 358 -11.71 4.20 -14.95
C ASN A 358 -12.40 2.90 -14.51
N VAL A 359 -13.45 2.46 -15.22
CA VAL A 359 -14.13 1.19 -14.89
C VAL A 359 -13.19 0.01 -15.10
N LYS A 360 -12.44 -0.05 -16.20
CA LYS A 360 -11.45 -1.12 -16.44
C LYS A 360 -10.41 -1.18 -15.31
N SER A 361 -9.88 -0.03 -14.90
CA SER A 361 -8.92 0.05 -13.80
C SER A 361 -9.52 -0.43 -12.48
N ARG A 362 -10.78 -0.05 -12.17
CA ARG A 362 -11.51 -0.51 -10.98
C ARG A 362 -11.76 -2.02 -11.02
N LEU A 363 -12.18 -2.56 -12.16
CA LEU A 363 -12.38 -4.00 -12.33
C LEU A 363 -11.08 -4.78 -12.11
N ALA A 364 -9.96 -4.32 -12.67
CA ALA A 364 -8.66 -4.95 -12.48
C ALA A 364 -8.20 -4.91 -11.01
N HIS A 365 -8.51 -3.82 -10.30
CA HIS A 365 -8.10 -3.63 -8.90
C HIS A 365 -8.97 -4.43 -7.92
N PHE A 366 -10.31 -4.33 -8.02
CA PHE A 366 -11.23 -4.94 -7.04
C PHE A 366 -11.62 -6.38 -7.37
N TYR A 367 -11.52 -6.79 -8.66
CA TYR A 367 -11.97 -8.10 -9.16
C TYR A 367 -10.91 -8.80 -10.01
N PRO A 368 -9.64 -8.95 -9.55
CA PRO A 368 -8.62 -9.65 -10.32
C PRO A 368 -9.11 -11.09 -10.59
N GLN A 369 -9.21 -11.46 -11.89
CA GLN A 369 -9.69 -12.77 -12.38
C GLN A 369 -11.14 -13.13 -11.97
N LYS A 370 -11.93 -12.19 -11.46
CA LYS A 370 -13.32 -12.37 -11.03
C LYS A 370 -14.29 -11.50 -11.83
N HIS A 371 -13.86 -10.98 -12.96
CA HIS A 371 -14.70 -10.23 -13.88
C HIS A 371 -14.42 -10.62 -15.32
N ASN A 372 -15.43 -10.42 -16.16
CA ASN A 372 -15.30 -10.48 -17.61
C ASN A 372 -15.97 -9.24 -18.21
N LEU A 373 -15.25 -8.50 -19.02
CA LEU A 373 -15.74 -7.33 -19.73
C LEU A 373 -15.48 -7.50 -21.23
N THR A 374 -16.56 -7.60 -21.98
CA THR A 374 -16.51 -7.68 -23.45
C THR A 374 -17.18 -6.45 -24.02
N ILE A 375 -16.48 -5.74 -24.88
CA ILE A 375 -16.99 -4.55 -25.60
C ILE A 375 -16.80 -4.81 -27.09
N VAL A 376 -17.89 -4.80 -27.84
CA VAL A 376 -17.90 -5.01 -29.28
C VAL A 376 -18.68 -3.88 -29.94
N ALA A 377 -18.13 -3.28 -30.97
CA ALA A 377 -18.82 -2.29 -31.78
C ALA A 377 -18.73 -2.70 -33.25
N ASN A 378 -19.85 -2.59 -33.97
CA ASN A 378 -19.92 -2.69 -35.43
C ASN A 378 -20.46 -1.37 -36.02
N ASP A 379 -20.81 -1.32 -37.28
CA ASP A 379 -21.28 -0.09 -37.96
C ASP A 379 -22.65 0.40 -37.44
N THR A 380 -23.44 -0.43 -36.78
CA THR A 380 -24.83 -0.15 -36.40
C THR A 380 -25.08 -0.20 -34.91
N GLU A 381 -24.31 -0.98 -34.16
CA GLU A 381 -24.55 -1.22 -32.73
C GLU A 381 -23.28 -1.34 -31.90
N HIS A 382 -23.38 -0.88 -30.67
CA HIS A 382 -22.39 -1.05 -29.61
C HIS A 382 -22.93 -1.99 -28.55
N PHE A 383 -22.18 -3.05 -28.24
CA PHE A 383 -22.54 -4.07 -27.26
C PHE A 383 -21.51 -4.11 -26.15
N VAL A 384 -21.98 -4.10 -24.92
CA VAL A 384 -21.18 -4.30 -23.71
C VAL A 384 -21.75 -5.46 -22.93
N HIS A 385 -20.91 -6.39 -22.56
CA HIS A 385 -21.21 -7.43 -21.57
C HIS A 385 -20.23 -7.31 -20.43
N LEU A 386 -20.75 -7.13 -19.22
CA LEU A 386 -19.99 -7.16 -17.97
C LEU A 386 -20.51 -8.28 -17.09
N SER A 387 -19.64 -9.14 -16.61
CA SER A 387 -19.93 -10.06 -15.50
C SER A 387 -18.94 -9.85 -14.36
N VAL A 388 -19.45 -9.82 -13.13
CA VAL A 388 -18.64 -9.63 -11.92
C VAL A 388 -19.09 -10.61 -10.86
N GLN A 389 -18.15 -11.39 -10.33
CA GLN A 389 -18.38 -12.26 -9.19
C GLN A 389 -18.43 -11.42 -7.91
N LEU A 390 -19.57 -11.48 -7.21
CA LEU A 390 -19.77 -10.75 -5.96
C LEU A 390 -18.95 -11.36 -4.82
N SER A 391 -18.67 -10.55 -3.83
CA SER A 391 -17.92 -10.95 -2.64
C SER A 391 -18.82 -10.92 -1.39
#